data_22f8dc01e0749722e5735026be351e2b
#
_entry.id   22f8dc01e0749722e5735026be351e2b
#
_cell.length_a   1.000
_cell.length_b   1.000
_cell.length_c   1.000
_cell.angle_alpha   90.00
_cell.angle_beta   90.00
_cell.angle_gamma   90.00
#
_symmetry.space_group_name_H-M   'P 1'
#
loop_
_entity.id
_entity.type
_entity.pdbx_description
1 polymer ?
#
loop_
_entity_poly.entity_id
_entity_poly.type
_entity_poly.pdbx_seq_one_letter_code
_entity_poly.pdbx_strand_id
1 'polypeptide(L)'
;KGPLEVQAFALSQDRTRAQFKLAGLKENHVVYFRIKRPFSSTSDQELWTTEAWYTLNAIPTDKPIVINNAYSVNHNQLSEQEQADGWQLLFDGQTLSGLRNYNSDTLGERWTIDEGTLHLTGRTPEDEGWTTPGGGDVVITPEPVTNFELRLEWKLAKDGNSGILYNVKEKPELEHAYQSGPEYQLLDNPGHPDGKIEKHRAGDLYDLIKSKFVTVLPTGQWNRTRLVVNNGKIEHWLNGYKLVETDMNTGQWQQLINNSKFADWHDFAKTSGGHVLLQDHGDKVWFRNIKMRNL
;
A
#
# COMPACT_ATOMS: atom_id res chain seq x y z
N LYS A 1 -18.25 -24.45 -12.57
CA LYS A 1 -18.23 -24.28 -11.09
C LYS A 1 -17.46 -22.99 -10.85
N GLY A 2 -18.11 -21.97 -10.28
CA GLY A 2 -17.50 -20.67 -9.95
C GLY A 2 -17.18 -20.55 -8.46
N PRO A 3 -16.46 -19.49 -8.05
CA PRO A 3 -16.24 -19.20 -6.65
C PRO A 3 -17.55 -18.90 -5.93
N LEU A 4 -17.66 -19.31 -4.67
CA LEU A 4 -18.74 -18.91 -3.79
C LEU A 4 -18.54 -17.45 -3.38
N GLU A 5 -19.64 -16.70 -3.25
CA GLU A 5 -19.60 -15.33 -2.76
C GLU A 5 -19.43 -15.31 -1.25
N VAL A 6 -18.44 -14.58 -0.75
CA VAL A 6 -18.28 -14.31 0.69
C VAL A 6 -19.10 -13.08 1.04
N GLN A 7 -20.24 -13.27 1.70
CA GLN A 7 -21.18 -12.20 2.10
C GLN A 7 -20.77 -11.50 3.39
N ALA A 8 -20.10 -12.20 4.29
CA ALA A 8 -19.61 -11.66 5.54
C ALA A 8 -18.41 -12.47 6.04
N PHE A 9 -17.56 -11.82 6.81
CA PHE A 9 -16.38 -12.40 7.42
C PHE A 9 -16.22 -11.87 8.84
N ALA A 10 -15.82 -12.74 9.77
CA ALA A 10 -15.46 -12.36 11.13
C ALA A 10 -14.27 -13.18 11.63
N LEU A 11 -13.43 -12.54 12.46
CA LEU A 11 -12.36 -13.21 13.21
C LEU A 11 -12.74 -13.30 14.69
N SER A 12 -12.29 -14.36 15.37
CA SER A 12 -12.37 -14.40 16.83
C SER A 12 -11.44 -13.36 17.48
N GLN A 13 -11.72 -12.98 18.71
CA GLN A 13 -10.94 -11.98 19.45
C GLN A 13 -9.46 -12.39 19.58
N ASP A 14 -9.18 -13.66 19.75
CA ASP A 14 -7.83 -14.23 19.81
C ASP A 14 -7.20 -14.45 18.42
N ARG A 15 -7.92 -14.11 17.35
CA ARG A 15 -7.50 -14.29 15.95
C ARG A 15 -7.15 -15.74 15.56
N THR A 16 -7.60 -16.72 16.32
CA THR A 16 -7.36 -18.13 16.02
C THR A 16 -8.45 -18.76 15.16
N ARG A 17 -9.60 -18.08 14.97
CA ARG A 17 -10.73 -18.56 14.20
C ARG A 17 -11.23 -17.52 13.21
N ALA A 18 -11.57 -17.98 12.01
CA ALA A 18 -12.23 -17.18 11.00
C ALA A 18 -13.61 -17.77 10.68
N GLN A 19 -14.62 -16.93 10.60
CA GLN A 19 -15.98 -17.30 10.20
C GLN A 19 -16.33 -16.61 8.89
N PHE A 20 -16.97 -17.35 8.00
CA PHE A 20 -17.39 -16.83 6.69
C PHE A 20 -18.87 -17.10 6.50
N LYS A 21 -19.64 -16.10 6.08
CA LYS A 21 -20.98 -16.29 5.53
C LYS A 21 -20.85 -16.40 4.01
N LEU A 22 -21.24 -17.56 3.48
CA LEU A 22 -21.12 -17.86 2.06
C LEU A 22 -22.49 -17.94 1.42
N ALA A 23 -22.65 -17.33 0.23
CA ALA A 23 -23.84 -17.54 -0.61
C ALA A 23 -23.60 -18.69 -1.58
N GLY A 24 -24.69 -19.34 -2.00
CA GLY A 24 -24.65 -20.38 -3.03
C GLY A 24 -24.11 -21.74 -2.57
N LEU A 25 -24.07 -21.99 -1.25
CA LEU A 25 -23.79 -23.31 -0.72
C LEU A 25 -24.87 -24.32 -1.19
N LYS A 26 -24.43 -25.52 -1.52
CA LYS A 26 -25.33 -26.65 -1.90
C LYS A 26 -24.96 -27.88 -1.10
N GLU A 27 -25.98 -28.56 -0.62
CA GLU A 27 -25.84 -29.86 0.06
C GLU A 27 -25.23 -30.91 -0.88
N ASN A 28 -24.57 -31.88 -0.31
CA ASN A 28 -23.90 -32.97 -1.01
C ASN A 28 -22.83 -32.49 -2.02
N HIS A 29 -22.21 -31.34 -1.71
CA HIS A 29 -21.11 -30.78 -2.50
C HIS A 29 -19.86 -30.59 -1.65
N VAL A 30 -18.70 -30.71 -2.28
CA VAL A 30 -17.43 -30.35 -1.65
C VAL A 30 -17.19 -28.86 -1.82
N VAL A 31 -16.96 -28.19 -0.71
CA VAL A 31 -16.50 -26.78 -0.70
C VAL A 31 -14.98 -26.80 -0.57
N TYR A 32 -14.32 -26.21 -1.52
CA TYR A 32 -12.89 -26.05 -1.53
C TYR A 32 -12.51 -24.64 -1.07
N PHE A 33 -11.70 -24.58 -0.03
CA PHE A 33 -11.14 -23.34 0.49
C PHE A 33 -9.69 -23.23 0.10
N ARG A 34 -9.31 -22.09 -0.44
CA ARG A 34 -7.92 -21.75 -0.68
C ARG A 34 -7.65 -20.36 -0.15
N ILE A 35 -6.73 -20.28 0.81
CA ILE A 35 -6.21 -19.01 1.29
C ILE A 35 -5.16 -18.56 0.27
N LYS A 36 -5.45 -17.47 -0.46
CA LYS A 36 -4.50 -16.90 -1.40
C LYS A 36 -3.43 -16.15 -0.61
N ARG A 37 -2.17 -16.45 -0.92
CA ARG A 37 -0.99 -15.87 -0.27
C ARG A 37 -1.04 -14.34 -0.16
N PRO A 38 -0.26 -13.80 0.78
CA PRO A 38 0.53 -14.47 1.81
C PRO A 38 -0.11 -14.33 3.18
N PHE A 39 0.00 -15.35 3.96
CA PHE A 39 -0.28 -15.29 5.39
C PHE A 39 1.01 -15.56 6.12
N SER A 40 1.51 -14.58 6.86
CA SER A 40 2.40 -14.83 7.99
C SER A 40 1.59 -14.70 9.26
N SER A 41 1.91 -15.50 10.26
CA SER A 41 1.46 -15.25 11.62
C SER A 41 2.09 -13.95 12.13
N THR A 42 1.64 -13.42 13.24
CA THR A 42 2.29 -12.29 13.92
C THR A 42 3.73 -12.56 14.30
N SER A 43 4.16 -13.83 14.29
CA SER A 43 5.53 -14.31 14.53
C SER A 43 6.26 -14.75 13.26
N ASP A 44 5.80 -14.32 12.07
CA ASP A 44 6.37 -14.67 10.75
C ASP A 44 6.44 -16.17 10.44
N GLN A 45 5.65 -16.99 11.13
CA GLN A 45 5.55 -18.41 10.84
C GLN A 45 4.66 -18.65 9.62
N GLU A 46 5.11 -19.50 8.73
CA GLU A 46 4.30 -19.93 7.58
C GLU A 46 3.15 -20.84 8.04
N LEU A 47 2.02 -20.73 7.35
CA LEU A 47 0.92 -21.68 7.54
C LEU A 47 1.33 -23.05 7.03
N TRP A 48 1.04 -24.09 7.82
CA TRP A 48 1.23 -25.49 7.39
C TRP A 48 0.50 -25.79 6.08
N THR A 49 -0.76 -25.35 5.98
CA THR A 49 -1.58 -25.52 4.77
C THR A 49 -2.39 -24.26 4.49
N THR A 50 -2.56 -23.96 3.22
CA THR A 50 -3.41 -22.88 2.73
C THR A 50 -4.68 -23.40 2.06
N GLU A 51 -4.91 -24.70 2.09
CA GLU A 51 -6.01 -25.35 1.39
C GLU A 51 -6.76 -26.29 2.31
N ALA A 52 -8.08 -26.34 2.14
CA ALA A 52 -8.96 -27.27 2.82
C ALA A 52 -10.15 -27.68 1.95
N TRP A 53 -10.62 -28.90 2.12
CA TRP A 53 -11.81 -29.42 1.49
C TRP A 53 -12.82 -29.79 2.58
N TYR A 54 -14.04 -29.36 2.41
CA TYR A 54 -15.13 -29.69 3.33
C TYR A 54 -16.31 -30.24 2.56
N THR A 55 -16.77 -31.45 2.91
CA THR A 55 -17.97 -32.03 2.34
C THR A 55 -19.19 -31.51 3.10
N LEU A 56 -20.03 -30.76 2.42
CA LEU A 56 -21.25 -30.19 2.97
C LEU A 56 -22.39 -31.20 2.78
N ASN A 57 -22.72 -31.99 3.80
CA ASN A 57 -23.82 -32.97 3.74
C ASN A 57 -25.19 -32.30 3.93
N ALA A 58 -25.25 -31.28 4.77
CA ALA A 58 -26.45 -30.49 5.01
C ALA A 58 -26.06 -29.02 5.28
N ILE A 59 -26.91 -28.10 4.85
CA ILE A 59 -26.77 -26.68 5.19
C ILE A 59 -27.44 -26.46 6.54
N PRO A 60 -26.71 -26.01 7.59
CA PRO A 60 -27.32 -25.72 8.89
C PRO A 60 -28.35 -24.59 8.73
N THR A 61 -29.62 -24.86 8.90
CA THR A 61 -30.70 -23.87 8.74
C THR A 61 -31.09 -23.20 10.06
N ASP A 62 -30.75 -23.79 11.20
CA ASP A 62 -31.42 -23.50 12.48
C ASP A 62 -30.56 -22.76 13.51
N LYS A 63 -29.36 -22.40 13.16
CA LYS A 63 -28.54 -21.52 14.01
C LYS A 63 -28.17 -20.26 13.21
N PRO A 64 -28.79 -19.11 13.54
CA PRO A 64 -28.25 -17.86 13.05
C PRO A 64 -26.78 -17.82 13.49
N ILE A 65 -25.89 -17.72 12.54
CA ILE A 65 -24.48 -17.37 12.84
C ILE A 65 -24.59 -15.98 13.44
N VAL A 66 -24.65 -15.91 14.76
CA VAL A 66 -24.45 -14.64 15.46
C VAL A 66 -22.99 -14.33 15.25
N ILE A 67 -22.70 -13.59 14.18
CA ILE A 67 -21.45 -12.87 14.07
C ILE A 67 -21.56 -11.80 15.15
N ASN A 68 -21.24 -12.19 16.39
CA ASN A 68 -21.09 -11.24 17.47
C ASN A 68 -19.91 -10.36 17.10
N ASN A 69 -20.25 -9.17 16.72
CA ASN A 69 -19.39 -8.11 16.25
C ASN A 69 -18.56 -8.55 15.03
N ALA A 70 -19.06 -8.16 13.85
CA ALA A 70 -18.14 -7.79 12.81
C ALA A 70 -16.95 -7.11 13.54
N TYR A 71 -15.78 -7.71 13.46
CA TYR A 71 -14.58 -6.96 13.75
C TYR A 71 -14.70 -5.75 12.83
N SER A 72 -15.13 -4.64 13.38
CA SER A 72 -14.78 -3.39 12.76
C SER A 72 -13.27 -3.46 12.76
N VAL A 73 -12.68 -3.73 11.61
CA VAL A 73 -11.25 -3.53 11.46
C VAL A 73 -11.13 -2.05 11.78
N ASN A 74 -10.76 -1.75 13.03
CA ASN A 74 -10.50 -0.38 13.43
C ASN A 74 -9.29 0.03 12.62
N HIS A 75 -9.54 0.66 11.49
CA HIS A 75 -8.49 1.21 10.68
C HIS A 75 -7.81 2.33 11.46
N ASN A 76 -6.57 2.59 11.12
CA ASN A 76 -5.77 3.66 11.72
C ASN A 76 -5.58 3.49 13.22
N GLN A 77 -5.31 2.26 13.65
CA GLN A 77 -4.97 1.93 15.03
C GLN A 77 -3.80 0.94 15.06
N LEU A 78 -3.01 1.05 16.10
CA LEU A 78 -1.95 0.08 16.38
C LEU A 78 -2.49 -0.95 17.38
N SER A 79 -2.20 -2.23 17.14
CA SER A 79 -2.37 -3.27 18.15
C SER A 79 -1.36 -3.08 19.27
N GLU A 80 -1.61 -3.67 20.45
CA GLU A 80 -0.65 -3.66 21.55
C GLU A 80 0.71 -4.23 21.13
N GLN A 81 0.73 -5.27 20.31
CA GLN A 81 1.97 -5.84 19.80
C GLN A 81 2.69 -4.87 18.86
N GLU A 82 2.00 -4.19 17.98
CA GLU A 82 2.61 -3.19 17.10
C GLU A 82 3.20 -2.02 17.89
N GLN A 83 2.53 -1.58 18.97
CA GLN A 83 3.08 -0.57 19.86
C GLN A 83 4.35 -1.06 20.56
N ALA A 84 4.36 -2.30 21.05
CA ALA A 84 5.53 -2.92 21.65
C ALA A 84 6.69 -3.11 20.66
N ASP A 85 6.38 -3.36 19.37
CA ASP A 85 7.35 -3.52 18.29
C ASP A 85 7.85 -2.17 17.72
N GLY A 86 7.47 -1.04 18.34
CA GLY A 86 7.94 0.30 17.99
C GLY A 86 7.24 0.92 16.76
N TRP A 87 6.08 0.39 16.35
CA TRP A 87 5.29 1.01 15.30
C TRP A 87 4.70 2.35 15.75
N GLN A 88 4.69 3.30 14.85
CA GLN A 88 4.05 4.60 15.01
C GLN A 88 2.97 4.75 13.94
N LEU A 89 1.80 5.26 14.34
CA LEU A 89 0.73 5.61 13.43
C LEU A 89 1.01 6.99 12.85
N LEU A 90 1.04 7.12 11.52
CA LEU A 90 1.31 8.38 10.83
C LEU A 90 0.03 9.10 10.40
N PHE A 91 -1.12 8.42 10.47
CA PHE A 91 -2.43 8.99 10.18
C PHE A 91 -3.50 8.30 11.03
N ASP A 92 -4.28 9.07 11.76
CA ASP A 92 -5.26 8.59 12.74
C ASP A 92 -6.67 8.37 12.14
N GLY A 93 -6.89 8.78 10.89
CA GLY A 93 -8.20 8.72 10.24
C GLY A 93 -9.17 9.83 10.65
N GLN A 94 -8.77 10.75 11.53
CA GLN A 94 -9.63 11.78 12.10
C GLN A 94 -9.10 13.20 11.86
N THR A 95 -7.76 13.35 11.81
CA THR A 95 -7.11 14.65 11.62
C THR A 95 -6.06 14.58 10.52
N LEU A 96 -5.80 15.73 9.90
CA LEU A 96 -4.70 15.92 8.95
C LEU A 96 -3.44 16.51 9.65
N SER A 97 -3.45 16.53 10.97
CA SER A 97 -2.37 17.08 11.77
C SER A 97 -1.06 16.35 11.53
N GLY A 98 0.03 17.09 11.36
CA GLY A 98 1.36 16.54 11.07
C GLY A 98 1.61 16.21 9.59
N LEU A 99 0.60 16.31 8.73
CA LEU A 99 0.74 16.19 7.28
C LEU A 99 0.97 17.57 6.67
N ARG A 100 1.83 17.65 5.68
CA ARG A 100 2.14 18.88 4.93
C ARG A 100 2.56 18.56 3.50
N ASN A 101 2.54 19.51 2.62
CA ASN A 101 3.08 19.31 1.28
C ASN A 101 4.62 19.35 1.26
N TYR A 102 5.17 18.79 0.21
CA TYR A 102 6.59 18.87 -0.10
C TYR A 102 7.04 20.34 -0.21
N ASN A 103 8.19 20.68 0.39
CA ASN A 103 8.74 22.04 0.48
C ASN A 103 7.73 23.09 1.04
N SER A 104 6.81 22.69 1.90
CA SER A 104 5.76 23.57 2.48
C SER A 104 5.50 23.22 3.93
N ASP A 105 5.02 24.18 4.71
CA ASP A 105 4.58 23.99 6.09
C ASP A 105 3.07 23.70 6.18
N THR A 106 2.36 23.72 5.05
CA THR A 106 0.92 23.53 4.98
C THR A 106 0.54 22.37 4.09
N LEU A 107 -0.65 21.80 4.32
CA LEU A 107 -1.24 20.76 3.47
C LEU A 107 -2.24 21.41 2.51
N GLY A 108 -2.22 20.99 1.25
CA GLY A 108 -3.16 21.42 0.22
C GLY A 108 -4.60 20.98 0.53
N GLU A 109 -5.57 21.82 0.20
CA GLU A 109 -7.00 21.62 0.50
C GLU A 109 -7.66 20.43 -0.21
N ARG A 110 -7.02 19.91 -1.24
CA ARG A 110 -7.50 18.74 -2.00
C ARG A 110 -7.18 17.41 -1.29
N TRP A 111 -6.35 17.44 -0.26
CA TRP A 111 -6.19 16.33 0.67
C TRP A 111 -7.24 16.45 1.78
N THR A 112 -8.11 15.47 1.86
CA THR A 112 -9.26 15.45 2.76
C THR A 112 -9.32 14.14 3.54
N ILE A 113 -10.23 14.07 4.50
CA ILE A 113 -10.59 12.82 5.17
C ILE A 113 -11.92 12.34 4.59
N ASP A 114 -11.93 11.15 4.00
CA ASP A 114 -13.11 10.47 3.46
C ASP A 114 -13.28 9.12 4.18
N GLU A 115 -14.34 8.98 4.97
CA GLU A 115 -14.64 7.77 5.75
C GLU A 115 -13.44 7.22 6.55
N GLY A 116 -12.68 8.10 7.19
CA GLY A 116 -11.49 7.74 7.96
C GLY A 116 -10.25 7.40 7.11
N THR A 117 -10.25 7.73 5.83
CA THR A 117 -9.11 7.58 4.95
C THR A 117 -8.52 8.92 4.55
N LEU A 118 -7.22 9.00 4.37
CA LEU A 118 -6.57 10.15 3.73
C LEU A 118 -6.85 10.06 2.23
N HIS A 119 -7.51 11.07 1.69
CA HIS A 119 -8.03 11.07 0.33
C HIS A 119 -7.59 12.29 -0.46
N LEU A 120 -6.95 12.06 -1.62
CA LEU A 120 -6.76 13.08 -2.64
C LEU A 120 -7.99 13.08 -3.55
N THR A 121 -8.66 14.23 -3.66
CA THR A 121 -9.89 14.36 -4.44
C THR A 121 -9.66 14.27 -5.96
N GLY A 122 -8.40 14.37 -6.39
CA GLY A 122 -8.00 14.31 -7.78
C GLY A 122 -8.39 15.56 -8.58
N ARG A 123 -7.95 15.59 -9.84
CA ARG A 123 -8.30 16.66 -10.79
C ARG A 123 -9.76 16.56 -11.22
N THR A 124 -10.31 17.70 -11.57
CA THR A 124 -11.55 17.82 -12.33
C THR A 124 -11.23 17.96 -13.84
N PRO A 125 -12.22 17.81 -14.73
CA PRO A 125 -11.99 18.00 -16.16
C PRO A 125 -11.52 19.43 -16.54
N GLU A 126 -11.77 20.41 -15.68
CA GLU A 126 -11.40 21.81 -15.88
C GLU A 126 -9.98 22.14 -15.39
N ASP A 127 -9.37 21.24 -14.60
CA ASP A 127 -8.02 21.45 -14.05
C ASP A 127 -6.96 21.20 -15.12
N GLU A 128 -6.03 22.14 -15.25
CA GLU A 128 -4.86 22.01 -16.13
C GLU A 128 -3.69 21.31 -15.44
N GLY A 129 -2.78 20.76 -16.24
CA GLY A 129 -1.58 20.09 -15.73
C GLY A 129 -1.79 18.60 -15.39
N TRP A 130 -0.82 18.01 -14.71
CA TRP A 130 -0.80 16.57 -14.38
C TRP A 130 -1.00 16.31 -12.88
N THR A 131 -0.91 17.33 -12.03
CA THR A 131 -1.19 17.27 -10.58
C THR A 131 -2.51 17.94 -10.25
N THR A 132 -3.03 17.68 -9.05
CA THR A 132 -4.27 18.29 -8.56
C THR A 132 -4.01 19.72 -8.12
N PRO A 133 -4.62 20.76 -8.71
CA PRO A 133 -4.50 22.11 -8.20
C PRO A 133 -4.95 22.20 -6.73
N GLY A 134 -4.09 22.75 -5.86
CA GLY A 134 -4.31 22.75 -4.42
C GLY A 134 -4.11 21.39 -3.73
N GLY A 135 -3.52 20.43 -4.44
CA GLY A 135 -3.07 19.13 -3.91
C GLY A 135 -1.59 19.17 -3.53
N GLY A 136 -0.76 18.46 -4.32
CA GLY A 136 0.68 18.31 -4.15
C GLY A 136 1.08 17.10 -3.32
N ASP A 137 2.33 16.66 -3.46
CA ASP A 137 2.87 15.51 -2.73
C ASP A 137 2.85 15.74 -1.22
N VAL A 138 2.38 14.74 -0.45
CA VAL A 138 2.21 14.85 1.01
C VAL A 138 3.36 14.18 1.75
N VAL A 139 4.07 14.93 2.55
CA VAL A 139 5.05 14.43 3.52
C VAL A 139 4.31 13.77 4.68
N ILE A 140 4.55 12.48 4.89
CA ILE A 140 3.91 11.70 5.95
C ILE A 140 4.83 11.41 7.14
N THR A 141 6.12 11.69 7.02
CA THR A 141 7.09 11.53 8.12
C THR A 141 7.40 12.90 8.74
N PRO A 142 7.25 13.06 10.06
CA PRO A 142 7.54 14.34 10.71
C PRO A 142 9.01 14.73 10.57
N GLU A 143 9.91 13.74 10.63
CA GLU A 143 11.36 13.90 10.48
C GLU A 143 11.89 12.98 9.38
N PRO A 144 13.06 13.30 8.78
CA PRO A 144 13.73 12.40 7.84
C PRO A 144 14.07 11.06 8.50
N VAL A 145 13.85 9.97 7.77
CA VAL A 145 14.11 8.59 8.22
C VAL A 145 15.15 7.91 7.34
N THR A 146 15.96 7.02 7.90
CA THR A 146 17.02 6.31 7.17
C THR A 146 16.73 4.82 7.04
N ASN A 147 16.44 4.17 8.17
CA ASN A 147 16.13 2.75 8.24
C ASN A 147 14.72 2.60 8.77
N PHE A 148 13.82 2.07 7.97
CA PHE A 148 12.41 1.99 8.35
C PHE A 148 11.67 0.85 7.65
N GLU A 149 10.57 0.47 8.26
CA GLU A 149 9.52 -0.32 7.65
C GLU A 149 8.23 0.50 7.64
N LEU A 150 7.70 0.78 6.45
CA LEU A 150 6.41 1.41 6.23
C LEU A 150 5.37 0.35 5.85
N ARG A 151 4.19 0.44 6.44
CA ARG A 151 3.01 -0.31 6.00
C ARG A 151 1.85 0.64 5.82
N LEU A 152 1.12 0.47 4.74
CA LEU A 152 -0.11 1.20 4.48
C LEU A 152 -1.04 0.41 3.55
N GLU A 153 -2.29 0.82 3.52
CA GLU A 153 -3.25 0.35 2.54
C GLU A 153 -3.66 1.50 1.63
N TRP A 154 -3.85 1.19 0.36
CA TRP A 154 -4.24 2.17 -0.65
C TRP A 154 -5.28 1.62 -1.62
N LYS A 155 -6.07 2.51 -2.18
CA LYS A 155 -7.11 2.25 -3.16
C LYS A 155 -7.07 3.34 -4.22
N LEU A 156 -7.11 2.98 -5.49
CA LEU A 156 -7.17 3.92 -6.62
C LEU A 156 -8.55 3.92 -7.28
N ALA A 157 -8.90 5.07 -7.84
CA ALA A 157 -9.96 5.15 -8.83
C ALA A 157 -9.53 4.48 -10.15
N LYS A 158 -10.48 4.31 -11.07
CA LYS A 158 -10.19 3.81 -12.41
C LYS A 158 -9.18 4.72 -13.11
N ASP A 159 -8.28 4.11 -13.85
CA ASP A 159 -7.19 4.76 -14.59
C ASP A 159 -6.20 5.55 -13.70
N GLY A 160 -6.24 5.33 -12.37
CA GLY A 160 -5.52 6.11 -11.38
C GLY A 160 -4.03 5.79 -11.31
N ASN A 161 -3.26 6.84 -10.95
CA ASN A 161 -1.83 6.84 -10.71
C ASN A 161 -1.52 7.60 -9.41
N SER A 162 -0.56 7.10 -8.64
CA SER A 162 0.02 7.70 -7.45
C SER A 162 1.34 7.00 -7.14
N GLY A 163 2.03 7.38 -6.08
CA GLY A 163 3.29 6.78 -5.69
C GLY A 163 3.57 6.93 -4.20
N ILE A 164 4.53 6.14 -3.70
CA ILE A 164 5.17 6.35 -2.41
C ILE A 164 6.61 6.71 -2.69
N LEU A 165 6.94 7.98 -2.50
CA LEU A 165 8.30 8.50 -2.64
C LEU A 165 9.03 8.35 -1.32
N TYR A 166 10.27 7.92 -1.33
CA TYR A 166 11.06 7.74 -0.11
C TYR A 166 12.50 8.19 -0.29
N ASN A 167 13.21 8.39 0.83
CA ASN A 167 14.53 9.05 0.82
C ASN A 167 14.53 10.44 0.17
N VAL A 168 13.38 11.12 0.18
CA VAL A 168 13.19 12.41 -0.46
C VAL A 168 13.93 13.50 0.31
N LYS A 169 14.64 14.35 -0.43
CA LYS A 169 15.29 15.55 0.10
C LYS A 169 14.43 16.77 -0.18
N GLU A 170 14.14 17.53 0.85
CA GLU A 170 13.54 18.84 0.69
C GLU A 170 14.64 19.88 0.49
N LYS A 171 14.64 20.47 -0.70
CA LYS A 171 15.57 21.51 -1.09
C LYS A 171 14.84 22.54 -1.96
N PRO A 172 15.07 23.86 -1.76
CA PRO A 172 14.40 24.88 -2.54
C PRO A 172 14.62 24.78 -4.06
N GLU A 173 15.75 24.22 -4.49
CA GLU A 173 16.10 24.01 -5.90
C GLU A 173 15.44 22.79 -6.54
N LEU A 174 14.84 21.91 -5.74
CA LEU A 174 14.11 20.74 -6.23
C LEU A 174 12.62 21.05 -6.24
N GLU A 175 12.07 21.29 -7.41
CA GLU A 175 10.66 21.63 -7.59
C GLU A 175 9.73 20.46 -7.23
N HIS A 176 10.19 19.24 -7.47
CA HIS A 176 9.39 18.02 -7.26
C HIS A 176 10.12 16.99 -6.40
N ALA A 177 9.38 16.29 -5.56
CA ALA A 177 9.90 15.26 -4.66
C ALA A 177 10.61 14.10 -5.40
N TYR A 178 10.10 13.71 -6.57
CA TYR A 178 10.66 12.64 -7.39
C TYR A 178 12.04 12.96 -7.98
N GLN A 179 12.50 14.23 -7.92
CA GLN A 179 13.84 14.60 -8.37
C GLN A 179 14.94 14.08 -7.45
N SER A 180 14.61 13.69 -6.23
CA SER A 180 15.58 13.19 -5.26
C SER A 180 15.25 11.78 -4.74
N GLY A 181 13.99 11.44 -4.57
CA GLY A 181 13.54 10.18 -3.98
C GLY A 181 13.12 9.14 -5.00
N PRO A 182 13.53 7.88 -4.84
CA PRO A 182 12.96 6.78 -5.60
C PRO A 182 11.49 6.56 -5.23
N GLU A 183 10.75 5.93 -6.16
CA GLU A 183 9.32 5.76 -6.08
C GLU A 183 8.90 4.29 -6.06
N TYR A 184 8.05 3.93 -5.11
CA TYR A 184 7.22 2.73 -5.14
C TYR A 184 5.93 3.07 -5.89
N GLN A 185 5.76 2.54 -7.10
CA GLN A 185 4.63 2.87 -7.98
C GLN A 185 3.29 2.34 -7.47
N LEU A 186 2.26 3.17 -7.51
CA LEU A 186 0.86 2.83 -7.29
C LEU A 186 0.08 3.10 -8.58
N LEU A 187 -0.46 2.05 -9.22
CA LEU A 187 -1.05 2.20 -10.54
C LEU A 187 -2.26 1.27 -10.76
N ASP A 188 -3.24 1.76 -11.48
CA ASP A 188 -4.22 0.91 -12.17
C ASP A 188 -3.58 0.33 -13.43
N ASN A 189 -2.87 -0.81 -13.29
CA ASN A 189 -2.12 -1.40 -14.39
C ASN A 189 -2.91 -1.60 -15.69
N PRO A 190 -4.18 -2.07 -15.69
CA PRO A 190 -4.94 -2.24 -16.92
C PRO A 190 -5.48 -0.92 -17.47
N GLY A 191 -5.78 0.07 -16.64
CA GLY A 191 -6.47 1.30 -17.02
C GLY A 191 -5.53 2.43 -17.43
N HIS A 192 -4.42 2.61 -16.71
CA HIS A 192 -3.49 3.70 -16.96
C HIS A 192 -2.51 3.39 -18.11
N PRO A 193 -2.16 4.37 -18.96
CA PRO A 193 -1.21 4.17 -20.07
C PRO A 193 0.13 3.58 -19.65
N ASP A 194 0.67 4.00 -18.51
CA ASP A 194 1.95 3.53 -17.96
C ASP A 194 1.94 2.03 -17.61
N GLY A 195 0.78 1.43 -17.37
CA GLY A 195 0.68 -0.01 -17.12
C GLY A 195 1.15 -0.89 -18.28
N LYS A 196 1.32 -0.31 -19.49
CA LYS A 196 1.91 -0.98 -20.66
C LYS A 196 3.43 -0.96 -20.65
N ILE A 197 4.03 -0.10 -19.83
CA ILE A 197 5.47 0.09 -19.74
C ILE A 197 6.00 -0.77 -18.60
N GLU A 198 6.98 -1.64 -18.89
CA GLU A 198 7.69 -2.36 -17.84
C GLU A 198 8.44 -1.37 -16.95
N LYS A 199 8.49 -1.62 -15.64
CA LYS A 199 9.04 -0.76 -14.58
C LYS A 199 8.16 0.45 -14.19
N HIS A 200 6.91 0.55 -14.72
CA HIS A 200 5.96 1.59 -14.36
C HIS A 200 4.68 1.03 -13.73
N ARG A 201 4.62 -0.26 -13.43
CA ARG A 201 3.45 -0.95 -12.88
C ARG A 201 3.41 -0.88 -11.36
N ALA A 202 2.24 -1.10 -10.81
CA ALA A 202 2.07 -1.13 -9.35
C ALA A 202 3.06 -2.09 -8.66
N GLY A 203 3.78 -1.56 -7.68
CA GLY A 203 4.81 -2.28 -6.93
C GLY A 203 6.21 -2.22 -7.53
N ASP A 204 6.37 -1.72 -8.76
CA ASP A 204 7.68 -1.50 -9.36
C ASP A 204 8.48 -0.46 -8.55
N LEU A 205 9.79 -0.58 -8.59
CA LEU A 205 10.68 0.54 -8.32
C LEU A 205 10.74 1.35 -9.61
N TYR A 206 9.97 2.43 -9.65
CA TYR A 206 9.62 3.17 -10.84
C TYR A 206 10.82 3.48 -11.73
N ASP A 207 10.74 3.11 -13.00
CA ASP A 207 11.74 3.22 -14.07
C ASP A 207 13.09 2.50 -13.79
N LEU A 208 13.30 1.93 -12.61
CA LEU A 208 14.53 1.21 -12.23
C LEU A 208 14.36 -0.31 -12.31
N ILE A 209 13.44 -0.88 -11.53
CA ILE A 209 13.27 -2.33 -11.41
C ILE A 209 11.81 -2.72 -11.54
N LYS A 210 11.51 -3.62 -12.48
CA LYS A 210 10.18 -4.20 -12.61
C LYS A 210 9.90 -5.23 -11.51
N SER A 211 8.67 -5.29 -11.07
CA SER A 211 8.18 -6.30 -10.14
C SER A 211 8.25 -7.72 -10.72
N LYS A 212 8.54 -8.69 -9.85
CA LYS A 212 8.60 -10.11 -10.24
C LYS A 212 7.23 -10.69 -10.59
N PHE A 213 6.16 -10.12 -10.02
CA PHE A 213 4.79 -10.60 -10.14
C PHE A 213 3.82 -9.43 -10.25
N VAL A 214 2.67 -9.67 -10.86
CA VAL A 214 1.54 -8.73 -10.83
C VAL A 214 0.57 -9.18 -9.74
N THR A 215 0.51 -8.44 -8.65
CA THR A 215 -0.29 -8.78 -7.47
C THR A 215 -1.28 -7.70 -7.08
N VAL A 216 -1.31 -6.59 -7.83
CA VAL A 216 -2.26 -5.49 -7.61
C VAL A 216 -3.71 -5.97 -7.76
N LEU A 217 -4.56 -5.56 -6.84
CA LEU A 217 -6.00 -5.81 -6.91
C LEU A 217 -6.66 -4.77 -7.82
N PRO A 218 -7.83 -5.08 -8.40
CA PRO A 218 -8.59 -4.15 -9.23
C PRO A 218 -8.88 -2.82 -8.52
N THR A 219 -9.08 -1.77 -9.31
CA THR A 219 -9.52 -0.44 -8.83
C THR A 219 -10.73 -0.54 -7.90
N GLY A 220 -10.79 0.33 -6.91
CA GLY A 220 -11.81 0.29 -5.86
C GLY A 220 -11.55 -0.74 -4.76
N GLN A 221 -10.57 -1.63 -4.90
CA GLN A 221 -10.16 -2.56 -3.85
C GLN A 221 -8.91 -2.08 -3.11
N TRP A 222 -8.83 -2.43 -1.82
CA TRP A 222 -7.70 -2.07 -0.98
C TRP A 222 -6.49 -2.97 -1.21
N ASN A 223 -5.39 -2.37 -1.62
CA ASN A 223 -4.08 -2.99 -1.73
C ASN A 223 -3.27 -2.73 -0.45
N ARG A 224 -2.37 -3.63 -0.11
CA ARG A 224 -1.49 -3.53 1.05
C ARG A 224 -0.05 -3.44 0.60
N THR A 225 0.61 -2.35 0.96
CA THR A 225 2.04 -2.14 0.74
C THR A 225 2.82 -2.33 2.03
N ARG A 226 3.97 -3.00 1.89
CA ARG A 226 5.06 -2.98 2.85
C ARG A 226 6.33 -2.55 2.11
N LEU A 227 6.91 -1.46 2.55
CA LEU A 227 8.18 -0.93 2.05
C LEU A 227 9.22 -1.03 3.17
N VAL A 228 10.35 -1.65 2.89
CA VAL A 228 11.48 -1.74 3.82
C VAL A 228 12.69 -1.06 3.21
N VAL A 229 13.27 -0.15 3.96
CA VAL A 229 14.58 0.44 3.67
C VAL A 229 15.46 0.22 4.90
N ASN A 230 16.54 -0.57 4.75
CA ASN A 230 17.43 -0.90 5.86
C ASN A 230 18.87 -1.00 5.41
N ASN A 231 19.73 -0.09 5.89
CA ASN A 231 21.14 -0.01 5.51
C ASN A 231 21.36 -0.03 3.99
N GLY A 232 20.53 0.74 3.26
CA GLY A 232 20.55 0.83 1.79
C GLY A 232 19.85 -0.31 1.05
N LYS A 233 19.46 -1.39 1.72
CA LYS A 233 18.64 -2.44 1.14
C LYS A 233 17.20 -1.99 1.06
N ILE A 234 16.56 -2.21 -0.10
CA ILE A 234 15.19 -1.84 -0.40
C ILE A 234 14.39 -3.09 -0.71
N GLU A 235 13.22 -3.22 -0.11
CA GLU A 235 12.24 -4.24 -0.46
C GLU A 235 10.88 -3.60 -0.72
N HIS A 236 10.28 -3.90 -1.88
CA HIS A 236 8.88 -3.59 -2.17
C HIS A 236 8.03 -4.85 -2.07
N TRP A 237 6.98 -4.76 -1.27
CA TRP A 237 6.00 -5.83 -1.08
C TRP A 237 4.60 -5.31 -1.39
N LEU A 238 3.85 -6.04 -2.21
CA LEU A 238 2.45 -5.72 -2.54
C LEU A 238 1.57 -6.94 -2.29
N ASN A 239 0.52 -6.74 -1.51
CA ASN A 239 -0.42 -7.79 -1.12
C ASN A 239 0.30 -9.04 -0.59
N GLY A 240 1.46 -8.78 0.12
CA GLY A 240 2.36 -9.68 0.81
C GLY A 240 3.30 -10.49 -0.07
N TYR A 241 3.42 -10.18 -1.34
CA TYR A 241 4.47 -10.72 -2.21
C TYR A 241 5.64 -9.75 -2.29
N LYS A 242 6.86 -10.24 -2.07
CA LYS A 242 8.06 -9.45 -2.32
C LYS A 242 8.26 -9.31 -3.84
N LEU A 243 8.09 -8.10 -4.34
CA LEU A 243 8.12 -7.80 -5.77
C LEU A 243 9.50 -7.34 -6.24
N VAL A 244 10.13 -6.49 -5.43
CA VAL A 244 11.45 -5.90 -5.70
C VAL A 244 12.34 -6.10 -4.49
N GLU A 245 13.61 -6.36 -4.74
CA GLU A 245 14.69 -6.36 -3.74
C GLU A 245 15.95 -5.83 -4.41
N THR A 246 16.61 -4.84 -3.80
CA THR A 246 17.84 -4.25 -4.31
C THR A 246 18.66 -3.65 -3.17
N ASP A 247 19.90 -3.23 -3.47
CA ASP A 247 20.79 -2.61 -2.50
C ASP A 247 21.46 -1.37 -3.14
N MET A 248 21.17 -0.20 -2.57
CA MET A 248 21.68 1.10 -3.00
C MET A 248 23.22 1.22 -2.88
N ASN A 249 23.84 0.38 -2.05
CA ASN A 249 25.29 0.42 -1.80
C ASN A 249 26.10 -0.34 -2.85
N THR A 250 25.46 -0.84 -3.92
CA THR A 250 26.12 -1.65 -4.94
C THR A 250 26.37 -0.88 -6.24
N GLY A 251 27.38 -1.31 -7.00
CA GLY A 251 27.59 -0.78 -8.36
C GLY A 251 26.40 -1.03 -9.30
N GLN A 252 25.61 -2.06 -9.04
CA GLN A 252 24.38 -2.34 -9.79
C GLN A 252 23.35 -1.22 -9.63
N TRP A 253 23.23 -0.63 -8.43
CA TRP A 253 22.34 0.51 -8.19
C TRP A 253 22.68 1.69 -9.12
N GLN A 254 23.95 2.06 -9.20
CA GLN A 254 24.38 3.13 -10.09
C GLN A 254 24.12 2.80 -11.57
N GLN A 255 24.28 1.54 -11.96
CA GLN A 255 23.96 1.11 -13.33
C GLN A 255 22.46 1.20 -13.63
N LEU A 256 21.59 0.87 -12.66
CA LEU A 256 20.13 1.04 -12.79
C LEU A 256 19.78 2.50 -13.04
N ILE A 257 20.35 3.43 -12.25
CA ILE A 257 20.11 4.87 -12.42
C ILE A 257 20.62 5.36 -13.77
N ASN A 258 21.84 5.00 -14.16
CA ASN A 258 22.44 5.41 -15.43
C ASN A 258 21.66 4.91 -16.67
N ASN A 259 20.91 3.81 -16.53
CA ASN A 259 20.07 3.23 -17.59
C ASN A 259 18.59 3.62 -17.48
N SER A 260 18.26 4.63 -16.70
CA SER A 260 16.91 5.14 -16.49
C SER A 260 16.77 6.57 -16.95
N LYS A 261 15.54 7.10 -16.92
CA LYS A 261 15.30 8.53 -17.19
C LYS A 261 15.93 9.46 -16.14
N PHE A 262 16.40 8.92 -15.02
CA PHE A 262 17.03 9.66 -13.93
C PHE A 262 18.56 9.83 -14.08
N ALA A 263 19.16 9.36 -15.19
CA ALA A 263 20.61 9.34 -15.39
C ALA A 263 21.28 10.70 -15.16
N ASP A 264 20.64 11.76 -15.63
CA ASP A 264 21.14 13.13 -15.54
C ASP A 264 20.65 13.91 -14.29
N TRP A 265 19.91 13.25 -13.40
CA TRP A 265 19.38 13.90 -12.21
C TRP A 265 20.37 13.84 -11.06
N HIS A 266 20.97 14.98 -10.76
CA HIS A 266 22.09 15.07 -9.81
C HIS A 266 21.73 14.58 -8.40
N ASP A 267 20.54 14.86 -7.92
CA ASP A 267 20.12 14.54 -6.54
C ASP A 267 19.37 13.22 -6.40
N PHE A 268 19.03 12.57 -7.53
CA PHE A 268 18.20 11.37 -7.50
C PHE A 268 18.91 10.19 -6.81
N ALA A 269 18.27 9.68 -5.75
CA ALA A 269 18.62 8.45 -5.05
C ALA A 269 20.09 8.32 -4.60
N LYS A 270 20.77 9.44 -4.36
CA LYS A 270 22.21 9.50 -4.00
C LYS A 270 22.49 9.22 -2.52
N THR A 271 21.50 9.43 -1.67
CA THR A 271 21.70 9.27 -0.23
C THR A 271 20.62 8.36 0.36
N SER A 272 21.02 7.50 1.30
CA SER A 272 20.06 6.87 2.20
C SER A 272 19.49 7.91 3.17
N GLY A 273 18.17 7.83 3.40
CA GLY A 273 17.48 8.72 4.32
C GLY A 273 16.92 9.99 3.68
N GLY A 274 15.80 10.41 4.23
CA GLY A 274 14.97 11.52 3.76
C GLY A 274 13.53 11.33 4.21
N HIS A 275 12.64 12.15 3.69
CA HIS A 275 11.22 12.02 3.97
C HIS A 275 10.56 10.92 3.14
N VAL A 276 9.42 10.45 3.64
CA VAL A 276 8.50 9.59 2.88
C VAL A 276 7.25 10.39 2.55
N LEU A 277 6.82 10.31 1.30
CA LEU A 277 5.71 11.07 0.77
C LEU A 277 4.72 10.19 0.03
N LEU A 278 3.47 10.65 -0.05
CA LEU A 278 2.44 10.13 -0.94
C LEU A 278 2.28 11.09 -2.11
N GLN A 279 2.36 10.55 -3.33
CA GLN A 279 2.39 11.34 -4.55
C GLN A 279 0.99 11.80 -4.97
N ASP A 280 0.89 13.06 -5.38
CA ASP A 280 -0.22 13.61 -6.15
C ASP A 280 0.10 13.52 -7.65
N HIS A 281 -0.51 12.57 -8.35
CA HIS A 281 -0.44 12.45 -9.81
C HIS A 281 -1.73 12.92 -10.50
N GLY A 282 -2.57 13.69 -9.80
CA GLY A 282 -3.82 14.22 -10.35
C GLY A 282 -5.01 13.27 -10.25
N ASP A 283 -4.83 12.05 -9.78
CA ASP A 283 -5.88 11.04 -9.73
C ASP A 283 -6.37 10.81 -8.30
N LYS A 284 -7.62 10.33 -8.19
CA LYS A 284 -8.22 10.01 -6.89
C LYS A 284 -7.55 8.79 -6.28
N VAL A 285 -7.05 8.96 -5.07
CA VAL A 285 -6.44 7.91 -4.26
C VAL A 285 -6.86 8.02 -2.81
N TRP A 286 -6.98 6.89 -2.14
CA TRP A 286 -7.29 6.77 -0.71
C TRP A 286 -6.22 5.97 -0.01
N PHE A 287 -5.80 6.42 1.16
CA PHE A 287 -4.84 5.76 2.02
C PHE A 287 -5.41 5.56 3.42
N ARG A 288 -5.03 4.46 4.07
CA ARG A 288 -5.34 4.17 5.46
C ARG A 288 -4.31 3.24 6.09
N ASN A 289 -4.38 3.05 7.39
CA ASN A 289 -3.47 2.19 8.14
C ASN A 289 -1.99 2.56 7.88
N ILE A 290 -1.72 3.86 7.75
CA ILE A 290 -0.39 4.38 7.49
C ILE A 290 0.41 4.31 8.79
N LYS A 291 1.37 3.41 8.85
CA LYS A 291 2.21 3.20 10.02
C LYS A 291 3.64 2.86 9.65
N MET A 292 4.56 3.27 10.50
CA MET A 292 5.99 3.10 10.29
C MET A 292 6.67 2.68 11.58
N ARG A 293 7.79 1.98 11.47
CA ARG A 293 8.75 1.80 12.55
C ARG A 293 10.17 2.02 12.05
N ASN A 294 11.05 2.49 12.93
CA ASN A 294 12.49 2.50 12.69
C ASN A 294 13.07 1.08 12.82
N LEU A 295 14.11 0.79 12.04
CA LEU A 295 14.82 -0.50 12.02
C LEU A 295 16.25 -0.37 12.55
#